data_975f9bba0679c8b6645dc199b8c6827b
#
_entry.id   975f9bba0679c8b6645dc199b8c6827b
#
_cell.length_a   1.000
_cell.length_b   1.000
_cell.length_c   1.000
_cell.angle_alpha   90.00
_cell.angle_beta   90.00
_cell.angle_gamma   90.00
#
_symmetry.space_group_name_H-M   'P 1'
#
loop_
_entity.id
_entity.type
_entity.pdbx_description
1 polymer ?
#
loop_
_entity_poly.entity_id
_entity_poly.type
_entity_poly.pdbx_seq_one_letter_code
_entity_poly.pdbx_strand_id
1 'polypeptide(L)'
;MRLPRLVLLTVLMAASAAAQAADGLVAVKSPHPPAETAARLEAALKQRNLTLFARIDHAAGAAKIGQTLRPTEVFIFGNPQGGTPLMTCQQSAGIDLPLKALIWQDGNGQTWFGYNNPAWLATRHGAADCPVVPNLVKALEGIAAVSTAP
;
A
#
# COMPACT_ATOMS: atom_id res chain seq x y z
N MET A 1 57.11 35.55 -5.52
CA MET A 1 56.16 34.81 -6.35
C MET A 1 55.31 33.90 -5.43
N ARG A 2 54.05 34.28 -5.15
CA ARG A 2 53.17 33.51 -4.23
C ARG A 2 52.15 32.76 -5.09
N LEU A 3 52.16 31.43 -5.08
CA LEU A 3 51.18 30.57 -5.75
C LEU A 3 49.87 30.59 -4.98
N PRO A 4 48.69 30.68 -5.67
CA PRO A 4 47.39 30.59 -5.01
C PRO A 4 47.05 29.11 -4.71
N ARG A 5 46.64 28.87 -3.46
CA ARG A 5 46.07 27.56 -3.04
C ARG A 5 44.69 27.41 -3.63
N LEU A 6 44.54 26.46 -4.55
CA LEU A 6 43.28 26.03 -5.11
C LEU A 6 42.55 25.18 -4.04
N VAL A 7 41.49 25.69 -3.44
CA VAL A 7 40.60 24.95 -2.54
C VAL A 7 39.62 24.19 -3.40
N LEU A 8 39.83 22.86 -3.46
CA LEU A 8 38.92 21.94 -4.15
C LEU A 8 37.71 21.67 -3.24
N LEU A 9 36.54 22.28 -3.55
CA LEU A 9 35.31 22.08 -2.84
C LEU A 9 34.64 20.79 -3.40
N THR A 10 34.80 19.67 -2.70
CA THR A 10 34.05 18.41 -3.02
C THR A 10 32.62 18.54 -2.56
N VAL A 11 31.71 18.74 -3.51
CA VAL A 11 30.27 18.66 -3.26
C VAL A 11 29.88 17.18 -3.14
N LEU A 12 29.59 16.75 -1.92
CA LEU A 12 29.07 15.42 -1.63
C LEU A 12 27.60 15.40 -2.01
N MET A 13 27.25 14.92 -3.20
CA MET A 13 25.85 14.64 -3.58
C MET A 13 25.37 13.45 -2.76
N ALA A 14 24.53 13.71 -1.75
CA ALA A 14 23.75 12.68 -1.09
C ALA A 14 22.69 12.16 -2.09
N ALA A 15 22.96 11.00 -2.67
CA ALA A 15 21.96 10.27 -3.45
C ALA A 15 20.88 9.79 -2.49
N SER A 16 19.74 10.47 -2.45
CA SER A 16 18.52 9.96 -1.82
C SER A 16 18.09 8.72 -2.57
N ALA A 17 18.34 7.54 -2.01
CA ALA A 17 17.76 6.30 -2.50
C ALA A 17 16.23 6.43 -2.36
N ALA A 18 15.55 6.79 -3.44
CA ALA A 18 14.12 6.62 -3.54
C ALA A 18 13.85 5.12 -3.41
N ALA A 19 13.18 4.70 -2.33
CA ALA A 19 12.70 3.34 -2.23
C ALA A 19 11.80 3.09 -3.44
N GLN A 20 12.27 2.26 -4.39
CA GLN A 20 11.45 1.86 -5.53
C GLN A 20 10.31 1.01 -4.97
N ALA A 21 9.10 1.56 -4.99
CA ALA A 21 7.90 0.78 -4.73
C ALA A 21 7.77 -0.30 -5.82
N ALA A 22 7.33 -1.50 -5.44
CA ALA A 22 7.00 -2.54 -6.41
C ALA A 22 5.96 -2.02 -7.41
N ASP A 23 6.04 -2.49 -8.66
CA ASP A 23 5.12 -2.08 -9.71
C ASP A 23 3.67 -2.23 -9.26
N GLY A 24 2.89 -1.18 -9.44
CA GLY A 24 1.49 -1.13 -9.04
C GLY A 24 1.24 -0.90 -7.55
N LEU A 25 2.26 -0.94 -6.68
CA LEU A 25 2.10 -0.63 -5.27
C LEU A 25 2.03 0.89 -5.05
N VAL A 26 0.92 1.34 -4.48
CA VAL A 26 0.79 2.69 -3.92
C VAL A 26 1.11 2.63 -2.44
N ALA A 27 2.06 3.44 -1.97
CA ALA A 27 2.44 3.51 -0.56
C ALA A 27 2.28 4.94 -0.03
N VAL A 28 1.51 5.08 1.04
CA VAL A 28 1.21 6.35 1.71
C VAL A 28 1.78 6.32 3.12
N LYS A 29 2.49 7.37 3.51
CA LYS A 29 2.97 7.51 4.90
C LYS A 29 1.80 7.74 5.83
N SER A 30 1.81 7.03 6.97
CA SER A 30 0.89 7.29 8.07
C SER A 30 1.63 8.02 9.20
N PRO A 31 1.05 9.09 9.77
CA PRO A 31 1.61 9.74 10.96
C PRO A 31 1.32 8.93 12.25
N HIS A 32 0.53 7.87 12.15
CA HIS A 32 0.09 7.05 13.28
C HIS A 32 0.91 5.77 13.41
N PRO A 33 0.98 5.17 14.61
CA PRO A 33 1.50 3.82 14.79
C PRO A 33 0.71 2.78 13.95
N PRO A 34 1.30 1.60 13.64
CA PRO A 34 0.63 0.58 12.85
C PRO A 34 -0.74 0.17 13.36
N ALA A 35 -0.87 -0.02 14.70
CA ALA A 35 -2.15 -0.42 15.30
C ALA A 35 -3.25 0.65 15.15
N GLU A 36 -2.90 1.93 15.25
CA GLU A 36 -3.86 3.02 15.06
C GLU A 36 -4.24 3.15 13.59
N THR A 37 -3.28 3.05 12.67
CA THR A 37 -3.55 3.05 11.23
C THR A 37 -4.49 1.89 10.85
N ALA A 38 -4.29 0.70 11.45
CA ALA A 38 -5.17 -0.45 11.28
C ALA A 38 -6.60 -0.18 11.78
N ALA A 39 -6.75 0.38 12.98
CA ALA A 39 -8.07 0.72 13.53
C ALA A 39 -8.81 1.76 12.65
N ARG A 40 -8.09 2.74 12.12
CA ARG A 40 -8.65 3.74 11.19
C ARG A 40 -9.10 3.09 9.87
N LEU A 41 -8.31 2.15 9.34
CA LEU A 41 -8.70 1.36 8.16
C LEU A 41 -9.99 0.59 8.42
N GLU A 42 -10.09 -0.15 9.52
CA GLU A 42 -11.30 -0.91 9.85
C GLU A 42 -12.53 -0.01 9.98
N ALA A 43 -12.39 1.15 10.62
CA ALA A 43 -13.46 2.14 10.70
C ALA A 43 -13.87 2.67 9.30
N ALA A 44 -12.91 2.95 8.44
CA ALA A 44 -13.15 3.39 7.07
C ALA A 44 -13.87 2.33 6.23
N LEU A 45 -13.52 1.04 6.39
CA LEU A 45 -14.18 -0.08 5.72
C LEU A 45 -15.64 -0.20 6.17
N LYS A 46 -15.88 -0.13 7.48
CA LYS A 46 -17.23 -0.18 8.06
C LYS A 46 -18.11 0.96 7.55
N GLN A 47 -17.61 2.18 7.52
CA GLN A 47 -18.34 3.36 7.01
C GLN A 47 -18.73 3.22 5.53
N ARG A 48 -17.95 2.47 4.75
CA ARG A 48 -18.18 2.23 3.32
C ARG A 48 -18.95 0.93 3.02
N ASN A 49 -19.45 0.24 4.03
CA ASN A 49 -20.10 -1.06 3.91
C ASN A 49 -19.25 -2.09 3.16
N LEU A 50 -17.92 -2.08 3.42
CA LEU A 50 -16.99 -3.06 2.93
C LEU A 50 -16.79 -4.14 3.99
N THR A 51 -16.81 -5.40 3.56
CA THR A 51 -16.54 -6.55 4.43
C THR A 51 -15.05 -6.74 4.59
N LEU A 52 -14.57 -6.81 5.83
CA LEU A 52 -13.24 -7.30 6.14
C LEU A 52 -13.31 -8.85 6.18
N PHE A 53 -12.73 -9.51 5.20
CA PHE A 53 -12.72 -10.98 5.09
C PHE A 53 -11.64 -11.63 5.93
N ALA A 54 -10.45 -11.02 5.97
CA ALA A 54 -9.33 -11.52 6.72
C ALA A 54 -8.38 -10.40 7.13
N ARG A 55 -7.69 -10.65 8.23
CA ARG A 55 -6.59 -9.86 8.75
C ARG A 55 -5.45 -10.84 9.05
N ILE A 56 -4.29 -10.65 8.43
CA ILE A 56 -3.16 -11.57 8.53
C ILE A 56 -1.95 -10.81 9.07
N ASP A 57 -1.57 -11.16 10.30
CA ASP A 57 -0.38 -10.63 10.96
C ASP A 57 0.85 -11.45 10.56
N HIS A 58 1.64 -10.93 9.64
CA HIS A 58 2.88 -11.56 9.19
C HIS A 58 3.97 -11.54 10.27
N ALA A 59 3.99 -10.54 11.16
CA ALA A 59 4.95 -10.49 12.25
C ALA A 59 4.69 -11.58 13.27
N ALA A 60 3.42 -11.82 13.63
CA ALA A 60 3.03 -12.96 14.47
C ALA A 60 3.32 -14.31 13.78
N GLY A 61 3.14 -14.39 12.46
CA GLY A 61 3.52 -15.56 11.68
C GLY A 61 5.02 -15.85 11.73
N ALA A 62 5.85 -14.83 11.57
CA ALA A 62 7.30 -14.94 11.67
C ALA A 62 7.75 -15.41 13.07
N ALA A 63 7.15 -14.89 14.12
CA ALA A 63 7.47 -15.28 15.49
C ALA A 63 7.24 -16.78 15.75
N LYS A 64 6.24 -17.39 15.13
CA LYS A 64 5.95 -18.83 15.27
C LYS A 64 7.06 -19.74 14.74
N ILE A 65 7.91 -19.24 13.86
CA ILE A 65 9.05 -19.96 13.28
C ILE A 65 10.40 -19.41 13.79
N GLY A 66 10.38 -18.65 14.91
CA GLY A 66 11.59 -18.10 15.53
C GLY A 66 12.23 -16.94 14.76
N GLN A 67 11.51 -16.31 13.83
CA GLN A 67 11.97 -15.16 13.07
C GLN A 67 11.40 -13.85 13.63
N THR A 68 12.12 -12.76 13.45
CA THR A 68 11.66 -11.42 13.84
C THR A 68 11.31 -10.62 12.59
N LEU A 69 10.07 -10.15 12.51
CA LEU A 69 9.60 -9.24 11.47
C LEU A 69 9.03 -7.98 12.16
N ARG A 70 9.34 -6.81 11.62
CA ARG A 70 8.68 -5.57 12.07
C ARG A 70 7.17 -5.68 11.82
N PRO A 71 6.34 -4.88 12.51
CA PRO A 71 4.89 -4.86 12.28
C PRO A 71 4.59 -4.86 10.78
N THR A 72 3.89 -5.87 10.34
CA THR A 72 3.51 -6.09 8.93
C THR A 72 2.23 -6.89 8.91
N GLU A 73 1.14 -6.26 8.44
CA GLU A 73 -0.18 -6.84 8.50
C GLU A 73 -0.97 -6.53 7.22
N VAL A 74 -1.59 -7.56 6.63
CA VAL A 74 -2.45 -7.42 5.46
C VAL A 74 -3.92 -7.54 5.82
N PHE A 75 -4.72 -6.66 5.27
CA PHE A 75 -6.18 -6.60 5.38
C PHE A 75 -6.77 -6.96 4.02
N ILE A 76 -7.65 -7.96 3.99
CA ILE A 76 -8.34 -8.44 2.78
C ILE A 76 -9.79 -8.03 2.89
N PHE A 77 -10.28 -7.18 2.00
CA PHE A 77 -11.61 -6.59 2.11
C PHE A 77 -12.25 -6.30 0.76
N GLY A 78 -13.54 -6.11 0.76
CA GLY A 78 -14.30 -5.74 -0.42
C GLY A 78 -15.80 -5.97 -0.27
N ASN A 79 -16.48 -5.87 -1.40
CA ASN A 79 -17.87 -6.28 -1.53
C ASN A 79 -18.13 -6.79 -2.97
N PRO A 80 -19.21 -7.53 -3.20
CA PRO A 80 -19.54 -8.03 -4.54
C PRO A 80 -19.78 -6.92 -5.56
N GLN A 81 -20.30 -5.77 -5.13
CA GLN A 81 -20.61 -4.63 -6.01
C GLN A 81 -19.34 -4.05 -6.66
N GLY A 82 -18.19 -4.11 -5.97
CA GLY A 82 -16.92 -3.67 -6.51
C GLY A 82 -16.17 -4.77 -7.31
N GLY A 83 -16.12 -5.98 -6.77
CA GLY A 83 -15.30 -7.06 -7.34
C GLY A 83 -15.95 -7.76 -8.54
N THR A 84 -17.25 -8.04 -8.49
CA THR A 84 -17.95 -8.79 -9.55
C THR A 84 -17.85 -8.11 -10.91
N PRO A 85 -18.08 -6.79 -11.06
CA PRO A 85 -17.97 -6.14 -12.38
C PRO A 85 -16.57 -6.30 -13.01
N LEU A 86 -15.50 -6.25 -12.23
CA LEU A 86 -14.15 -6.46 -12.76
C LEU A 86 -13.94 -7.90 -13.24
N MET A 87 -14.45 -8.89 -12.49
CA MET A 87 -14.42 -10.30 -12.92
C MET A 87 -15.32 -10.59 -14.13
N THR A 88 -16.40 -9.82 -14.30
CA THR A 88 -17.24 -9.91 -15.51
C THR A 88 -16.49 -9.42 -16.73
N CYS A 89 -15.67 -8.37 -16.62
CA CYS A 89 -14.78 -7.94 -17.70
C CYS A 89 -13.68 -8.97 -17.95
N GLN A 90 -13.07 -9.49 -16.88
CA GLN A 90 -12.00 -10.49 -16.97
C GLN A 90 -12.00 -11.38 -15.75
N GLN A 91 -12.41 -12.63 -15.90
CA GLN A 91 -12.59 -13.57 -14.80
C GLN A 91 -11.29 -13.85 -14.01
N SER A 92 -10.15 -13.84 -14.69
CA SER A 92 -8.83 -14.05 -14.05
C SER A 92 -8.46 -12.99 -13.01
N ALA A 93 -9.10 -11.80 -13.04
CA ALA A 93 -8.92 -10.78 -12.01
C ALA A 93 -9.31 -11.27 -10.60
N GLY A 94 -10.07 -12.35 -10.52
CA GLY A 94 -10.43 -12.99 -9.24
C GLY A 94 -9.25 -13.44 -8.40
N ILE A 95 -8.06 -13.70 -9.01
CA ILE A 95 -6.85 -14.06 -8.25
C ILE A 95 -6.32 -12.90 -7.39
N ASP A 96 -6.55 -11.67 -7.82
CA ASP A 96 -6.12 -10.46 -7.12
C ASP A 96 -7.22 -9.87 -6.21
N LEU A 97 -8.43 -10.42 -6.29
CA LEU A 97 -9.58 -10.05 -5.45
C LEU A 97 -9.75 -11.05 -4.29
N PRO A 98 -10.32 -10.62 -3.15
CA PRO A 98 -10.70 -9.26 -2.79
C PRO A 98 -9.51 -8.29 -2.76
N LEU A 99 -9.80 -6.98 -2.74
CA LEU A 99 -8.75 -5.95 -2.61
C LEU A 99 -8.02 -6.08 -1.26
N LYS A 100 -6.80 -5.57 -1.20
CA LYS A 100 -5.93 -5.70 -0.04
C LYS A 100 -5.28 -4.36 0.31
N ALA A 101 -5.09 -4.13 1.61
CA ALA A 101 -4.20 -3.09 2.12
C ALA A 101 -3.16 -3.73 3.01
N LEU A 102 -1.92 -3.26 2.93
CA LEU A 102 -0.82 -3.64 3.79
C LEU A 102 -0.49 -2.47 4.71
N ILE A 103 -0.41 -2.71 6.01
CA ILE A 103 0.13 -1.77 6.98
C ILE A 103 1.44 -2.34 7.50
N TRP A 104 2.52 -1.54 7.38
CA TRP A 104 3.83 -2.00 7.86
C TRP A 104 4.64 -0.85 8.44
N GLN A 105 5.64 -1.20 9.22
CA GLN A 105 6.63 -0.27 9.74
C GLN A 105 7.99 -0.55 9.09
N ASP A 106 8.62 0.47 8.53
CA ASP A 106 9.94 0.34 7.92
C ASP A 106 11.09 0.35 8.95
N GLY A 107 12.34 0.24 8.47
CA GLY A 107 13.52 0.21 9.32
C GLY A 107 13.78 1.51 10.09
N ASN A 108 13.16 2.62 9.70
CA ASN A 108 13.25 3.92 10.35
C ASN A 108 12.09 4.18 11.33
N GLY A 109 11.21 3.19 11.53
CA GLY A 109 10.03 3.33 12.38
C GLY A 109 8.85 4.06 11.72
N GLN A 110 8.95 4.39 10.42
CA GLN A 110 7.85 5.01 9.68
C GLN A 110 6.77 3.97 9.37
N THR A 111 5.53 4.30 9.71
CA THR A 111 4.36 3.50 9.33
C THR A 111 3.91 3.86 7.91
N TRP A 112 3.59 2.84 7.14
CA TRP A 112 3.11 2.93 5.77
C TRP A 112 1.78 2.22 5.61
N PHE A 113 0.94 2.78 4.74
CA PHE A 113 -0.27 2.16 4.21
C PHE A 113 -0.06 1.90 2.74
N GLY A 114 -0.13 0.65 2.30
CA GLY A 114 0.06 0.29 0.90
C GLY A 114 -1.09 -0.51 0.33
N TYR A 115 -1.32 -0.37 -0.97
CA TYR A 115 -2.29 -1.16 -1.72
C TYR A 115 -1.88 -1.26 -3.18
N ASN A 116 -2.33 -2.32 -3.86
CA ASN A 116 -2.16 -2.42 -5.30
C ASN A 116 -3.17 -1.50 -6.00
N ASN A 117 -2.69 -0.65 -6.91
CA ASN A 117 -3.54 0.22 -7.72
C ASN A 117 -4.49 -0.62 -8.57
N PRO A 118 -5.82 -0.45 -8.46
CA PRO A 118 -6.79 -1.22 -9.25
C PRO A 118 -6.63 -1.05 -10.76
N ALA A 119 -6.16 0.10 -11.23
CA ALA A 119 -5.87 0.29 -12.66
C ALA A 119 -4.70 -0.59 -13.13
N TRP A 120 -3.67 -0.73 -12.28
CA TRP A 120 -2.56 -1.65 -12.55
C TRP A 120 -3.03 -3.11 -12.55
N LEU A 121 -3.86 -3.52 -11.58
CA LEU A 121 -4.46 -4.85 -11.55
C LEU A 121 -5.28 -5.12 -12.81
N ALA A 122 -6.14 -4.18 -13.20
CA ALA A 122 -6.95 -4.32 -14.39
C ALA A 122 -6.08 -4.46 -15.66
N THR A 123 -5.02 -3.66 -15.79
CA THR A 123 -4.06 -3.75 -16.90
C THR A 123 -3.38 -5.11 -16.95
N ARG A 124 -2.93 -5.63 -15.80
CA ARG A 124 -2.32 -6.96 -15.67
C ARG A 124 -3.22 -8.07 -16.22
N HIS A 125 -4.53 -7.92 -16.08
CA HIS A 125 -5.52 -8.89 -16.54
C HIS A 125 -6.13 -8.58 -17.92
N GLY A 126 -5.66 -7.53 -18.62
CA GLY A 126 -6.23 -7.13 -19.90
C GLY A 126 -7.63 -6.51 -19.78
N ALA A 127 -7.97 -5.95 -18.61
CA ALA A 127 -9.25 -5.33 -18.31
C ALA A 127 -9.15 -3.82 -18.02
N ALA A 128 -8.15 -3.13 -18.59
CA ALA A 128 -7.90 -1.71 -18.35
C ALA A 128 -9.12 -0.81 -18.63
N ASP A 129 -9.89 -1.16 -19.67
CA ASP A 129 -11.06 -0.40 -20.11
C ASP A 129 -12.35 -0.79 -19.36
N CYS A 130 -12.26 -1.65 -18.34
CA CYS A 130 -13.43 -2.06 -17.56
C CYS A 130 -14.05 -0.87 -16.83
N PRO A 131 -15.35 -0.57 -16.99
CA PRO A 131 -15.97 0.66 -16.47
C PRO A 131 -15.91 0.82 -14.95
N VAL A 132 -15.70 -0.26 -14.18
CA VAL A 132 -15.61 -0.20 -12.72
C VAL A 132 -14.27 0.31 -12.23
N VAL A 133 -13.20 0.24 -13.04
CA VAL A 133 -11.81 0.52 -12.61
C VAL A 133 -11.65 1.91 -11.99
N PRO A 134 -12.15 3.01 -12.58
CA PRO A 134 -12.03 4.33 -11.97
C PRO A 134 -12.68 4.42 -10.57
N ASN A 135 -13.78 3.70 -10.35
CA ASN A 135 -14.45 3.67 -9.05
C ASN A 135 -13.64 2.90 -8.01
N LEU A 136 -13.01 1.79 -8.38
CA LEU A 136 -12.12 1.04 -7.50
C LEU A 136 -10.88 1.84 -7.11
N VAL A 137 -10.28 2.56 -8.07
CA VAL A 137 -9.14 3.47 -7.81
C VAL A 137 -9.54 4.53 -6.79
N LYS A 138 -10.63 5.27 -7.04
CA LYS A 138 -11.13 6.31 -6.15
C LYS A 138 -11.50 5.78 -4.76
N ALA A 139 -12.05 4.57 -4.68
CA ALA A 139 -12.39 3.94 -3.41
C ALA A 139 -11.13 3.67 -2.56
N LEU A 140 -10.07 3.08 -3.12
CA LEU A 140 -8.83 2.81 -2.39
C LEU A 140 -8.06 4.08 -2.04
N GLU A 141 -8.00 5.06 -2.93
CA GLU A 141 -7.44 6.39 -2.62
C GLU A 141 -8.14 7.03 -1.42
N GLY A 142 -9.48 7.01 -1.40
CA GLY A 142 -10.27 7.55 -0.30
C GLY A 142 -10.12 6.76 1.01
N ILE A 143 -9.95 5.45 0.96
CA ILE A 143 -9.66 4.61 2.14
C ILE A 143 -8.27 4.95 2.68
N ALA A 144 -7.26 5.00 1.82
CA ALA A 144 -5.89 5.34 2.21
C ALA A 144 -5.83 6.74 2.84
N ALA A 145 -6.45 7.74 2.21
CA ALA A 145 -6.48 9.11 2.72
C ALA A 145 -7.09 9.21 4.12
N VAL A 146 -8.22 8.54 4.39
CA VAL A 146 -8.88 8.56 5.71
C VAL A 146 -8.05 7.79 6.76
N SER A 147 -7.45 6.66 6.36
CA SER A 147 -6.65 5.82 7.27
C SER A 147 -5.34 6.48 7.70
N THR A 148 -4.81 7.39 6.88
CA THR A 148 -3.52 8.09 7.10
C THR A 148 -3.67 9.58 7.37
N ALA A 149 -4.89 10.10 7.50
CA ALA A 149 -5.12 11.51 7.84
C ALA A 149 -4.54 11.83 9.23
N PRO A 150 -3.95 13.04 9.42
CA PRO A 150 -3.45 13.51 10.72
C PRO A 150 -4.51 13.52 11.82
#